data_2876986197ae44713b7b6781dae88d6d
#
_entry.id   2876986197ae44713b7b6781dae88d6d
#
_cell.length_a   1.000
_cell.length_b   1.000
_cell.length_c   1.000
_cell.angle_alpha   90.00
_cell.angle_beta   90.00
_cell.angle_gamma   90.00
#
_symmetry.space_group_name_H-M   'P 1'
#
loop_
_entity.id
_entity.type
_entity.pdbx_description
1 polymer ?
#
loop_
_entity_poly.entity_id
_entity_poly.type
_entity_poly.pdbx_seq_one_letter_code
_entity_poly.pdbx_strand_id
1 'polypeptide(L)'
;MRIQLLLIVSLLVLSFSAKSQDYDPWLRLNQHFFSVNDYFDQLLVRPIALTYTNVTPRFFQVGVGNVFDNLQDVNVAINDFLQFKIEDGLSDSGRIIVNSTIGVGGILDVATSMGLYRNEEDFGQTLGVWGFEAGPYVFLPVFGASNLRDSVGMIVDALFNPIRYIENIESRYTLYLADELDFRSSLLAYDELIIGDRYLFVREAYIQNREYVVNDGEVTNEFGDF
;
A
#
# COMPACT_ATOMS: atom_id res chain seq x y z
N MET A 1 -27.93 0.59 -14.25
CA MET A 1 -27.06 -0.08 -13.26
C MET A 1 -25.78 0.70 -12.93
N ARG A 2 -25.01 1.20 -13.89
CA ARG A 2 -23.74 1.96 -13.60
C ARG A 2 -23.97 3.31 -12.89
N ILE A 3 -25.02 4.05 -13.22
CA ILE A 3 -25.34 5.36 -12.60
C ILE A 3 -25.85 5.18 -11.16
N GLN A 4 -26.58 4.10 -10.88
CA GLN A 4 -27.07 3.79 -9.52
C GLN A 4 -25.92 3.38 -8.59
N LEU A 5 -24.89 2.72 -9.09
CA LEU A 5 -23.70 2.37 -8.31
C LEU A 5 -22.90 3.63 -7.95
N LEU A 6 -22.72 4.57 -8.89
CA LEU A 6 -22.08 5.86 -8.66
C LEU A 6 -22.84 6.73 -7.65
N LEU A 7 -24.18 6.71 -7.68
CA LEU A 7 -25.01 7.43 -6.71
C LEU A 7 -24.96 6.80 -5.32
N ILE A 8 -24.87 5.50 -5.22
CA ILE A 8 -24.71 4.80 -3.92
C ILE A 8 -23.34 5.08 -3.33
N VAL A 9 -22.28 5.07 -4.12
CA VAL A 9 -20.92 5.44 -3.69
C VAL A 9 -20.86 6.91 -3.26
N SER A 10 -21.49 7.83 -4.02
CA SER A 10 -21.53 9.25 -3.65
C SER A 10 -22.38 9.52 -2.39
N LEU A 11 -23.45 8.78 -2.17
CA LEU A 11 -24.29 8.90 -0.97
C LEU A 11 -23.59 8.30 0.28
N LEU A 12 -22.78 7.25 0.13
CA LEU A 12 -21.96 6.70 1.20
C LEU A 12 -20.85 7.68 1.62
N VAL A 13 -20.24 8.38 0.66
CA VAL A 13 -19.19 9.38 0.94
C VAL A 13 -19.75 10.62 1.64
N LEU A 14 -20.97 11.05 1.32
CA LEU A 14 -21.60 12.25 1.91
C LEU A 14 -22.16 12.05 3.34
N SER A 15 -22.23 10.82 3.84
CA SER A 15 -22.83 10.52 5.16
C SER A 15 -21.85 10.52 6.32
N PHE A 16 -20.54 10.69 6.11
CA PHE A 16 -19.51 10.50 7.14
C PHE A 16 -18.84 11.79 7.64
N SER A 17 -19.57 12.89 7.73
CA SER A 17 -19.12 14.05 8.53
C SER A 17 -19.50 13.88 10.00
N ALA A 18 -19.02 12.83 10.66
CA ALA A 18 -19.11 12.66 12.09
C ALA A 18 -17.73 12.82 12.71
N LYS A 19 -17.46 13.96 13.33
CA LYS A 19 -16.37 14.15 14.28
C LYS A 19 -16.50 13.08 15.37
N SER A 20 -15.77 12.00 15.23
CA SER A 20 -15.61 11.00 16.28
C SER A 20 -14.12 10.84 16.57
N GLN A 21 -13.76 11.11 17.83
CA GLN A 21 -12.45 10.82 18.41
C GLN A 21 -12.19 9.31 18.56
N ASP A 22 -13.11 8.47 18.10
CA ASP A 22 -12.97 7.02 18.14
C ASP A 22 -12.55 6.52 16.76
N TYR A 23 -11.24 6.44 16.56
CA TYR A 23 -10.65 5.98 15.29
C TYR A 23 -11.04 4.55 14.91
N ASP A 24 -11.59 3.76 15.84
CA ASP A 24 -11.91 2.35 15.65
C ASP A 24 -13.31 1.98 16.16
N PRO A 25 -14.38 2.51 15.54
CA PRO A 25 -15.76 2.24 15.97
C PRO A 25 -16.17 0.78 15.75
N TRP A 26 -15.44 0.04 14.91
CA TRP A 26 -15.67 -1.37 14.60
C TRP A 26 -14.66 -2.31 15.26
N LEU A 27 -14.09 -1.93 16.40
CA LEU A 27 -13.03 -2.63 17.13
C LEU A 27 -13.19 -4.16 17.15
N ARG A 28 -14.38 -4.66 17.52
CA ARG A 28 -14.63 -6.11 17.61
C ARG A 28 -14.54 -6.82 16.26
N LEU A 29 -15.06 -6.19 15.21
CA LEU A 29 -15.01 -6.73 13.85
C LEU A 29 -13.58 -6.69 13.32
N ASN A 30 -12.89 -5.58 13.51
CA ASN A 30 -11.51 -5.37 13.10
C ASN A 30 -10.58 -6.38 13.80
N GLN A 31 -10.73 -6.57 15.11
CA GLN A 31 -9.99 -7.59 15.86
C GLN A 31 -10.26 -9.01 15.37
N HIS A 32 -11.51 -9.32 14.97
CA HIS A 32 -11.83 -10.61 14.42
C HIS A 32 -11.12 -10.85 13.08
N PHE A 33 -11.20 -9.90 12.16
CA PHE A 33 -10.51 -10.00 10.85
C PHE A 33 -8.98 -10.03 11.02
N PHE A 34 -8.45 -9.20 11.91
CA PHE A 34 -7.03 -9.26 12.28
C PHE A 34 -6.62 -10.66 12.76
N SER A 35 -7.38 -11.24 13.69
CA SER A 35 -7.07 -12.56 14.24
C SER A 35 -7.07 -13.64 13.16
N VAL A 36 -7.99 -13.56 12.20
CA VAL A 36 -8.04 -14.49 11.06
C VAL A 36 -6.80 -14.31 10.17
N ASN A 37 -6.47 -13.07 9.80
CA ASN A 37 -5.29 -12.78 8.98
C ASN A 37 -3.99 -13.19 9.69
N ASP A 38 -3.85 -12.86 10.98
CA ASP A 38 -2.68 -13.20 11.79
C ASP A 38 -2.50 -14.73 11.93
N TYR A 39 -3.62 -15.45 12.07
CA TYR A 39 -3.58 -16.92 12.10
C TYR A 39 -3.09 -17.49 10.76
N PHE A 40 -3.59 -16.99 9.63
CA PHE A 40 -3.14 -17.41 8.30
C PHE A 40 -1.69 -17.03 8.03
N ASP A 41 -1.27 -15.84 8.45
CA ASP A 41 0.12 -15.40 8.34
C ASP A 41 1.04 -16.35 9.10
N GLN A 42 0.76 -16.59 10.37
CA GLN A 42 1.59 -17.45 11.22
C GLN A 42 1.63 -18.91 10.75
N LEU A 43 0.51 -19.42 10.23
CA LEU A 43 0.41 -20.81 9.80
C LEU A 43 1.01 -21.06 8.41
N LEU A 44 0.86 -20.12 7.50
CA LEU A 44 1.17 -20.33 6.08
C LEU A 44 2.13 -19.29 5.51
N VAL A 45 1.79 -18.00 5.56
CA VAL A 45 2.53 -16.97 4.81
C VAL A 45 3.92 -16.77 5.40
N ARG A 46 4.02 -16.58 6.70
CA ARG A 46 5.29 -16.39 7.43
C ARG A 46 6.27 -17.57 7.26
N PRO A 47 5.89 -18.85 7.41
CA PRO A 47 6.80 -19.97 7.13
C PRO A 47 7.30 -20.01 5.68
N ILE A 48 6.45 -19.68 4.71
CA ILE A 48 6.85 -19.61 3.30
C ILE A 48 7.82 -18.44 3.09
N ALA A 49 7.54 -17.26 3.65
CA ALA A 49 8.43 -16.10 3.58
C ALA A 49 9.80 -16.36 4.22
N LEU A 50 9.84 -17.02 5.38
CA LEU A 50 11.09 -17.45 6.01
C LEU A 50 11.86 -18.45 5.14
N THR A 51 11.16 -19.39 4.50
CA THR A 51 11.80 -20.33 3.58
C THR A 51 12.36 -19.61 2.37
N TYR A 52 11.60 -18.70 1.78
CA TYR A 52 12.03 -17.87 0.65
C TYR A 52 13.30 -17.07 0.99
N THR A 53 13.33 -16.37 2.12
CA THR A 53 14.50 -15.57 2.54
C THR A 53 15.73 -16.41 2.85
N ASN A 54 15.56 -17.63 3.37
CA ASN A 54 16.66 -18.50 3.73
C ASN A 54 17.25 -19.27 2.53
N VAL A 55 16.42 -19.62 1.54
CA VAL A 55 16.83 -20.42 0.38
C VAL A 55 17.25 -19.57 -0.81
N THR A 56 16.60 -18.40 -0.99
CA THR A 56 16.83 -17.55 -2.14
C THR A 56 18.01 -16.59 -1.87
N PRO A 57 19.07 -16.58 -2.72
CA PRO A 57 20.14 -15.61 -2.58
C PRO A 57 19.67 -14.17 -2.62
N ARG A 58 20.28 -13.29 -1.80
CA ARG A 58 19.86 -11.91 -1.61
C ARG A 58 19.68 -11.12 -2.92
N PHE A 59 20.58 -11.33 -3.90
CA PHE A 59 20.48 -10.61 -5.17
C PHE A 59 19.23 -10.97 -5.98
N PHE A 60 18.72 -12.20 -5.87
CA PHE A 60 17.44 -12.58 -6.47
C PHE A 60 16.26 -11.95 -5.74
N GLN A 61 16.28 -11.93 -4.40
CA GLN A 61 15.24 -11.27 -3.62
C GLN A 61 15.13 -9.79 -4.02
N VAL A 62 16.28 -9.09 -4.07
CA VAL A 62 16.32 -7.68 -4.51
C VAL A 62 15.80 -7.52 -5.95
N GLY A 63 16.18 -8.42 -6.85
CA GLY A 63 15.73 -8.36 -8.24
C GLY A 63 14.20 -8.58 -8.37
N VAL A 64 13.63 -9.47 -7.56
CA VAL A 64 12.17 -9.69 -7.51
C VAL A 64 11.45 -8.47 -6.96
N GLY A 65 11.90 -7.92 -5.84
CA GLY A 65 11.36 -6.69 -5.28
C GLY A 65 11.39 -5.53 -6.28
N ASN A 66 12.55 -5.30 -6.92
CA ASN A 66 12.68 -4.24 -7.93
C ASN A 66 11.69 -4.39 -9.11
N VAL A 67 11.38 -5.62 -9.53
CA VAL A 67 10.37 -5.87 -10.59
C VAL A 67 8.99 -5.43 -10.11
N PHE A 68 8.59 -5.80 -8.89
CA PHE A 68 7.29 -5.39 -8.34
C PHE A 68 7.23 -3.89 -8.08
N ASP A 69 8.30 -3.31 -7.54
CA ASP A 69 8.43 -1.86 -7.38
C ASP A 69 8.26 -1.12 -8.72
N ASN A 70 8.94 -1.57 -9.78
CA ASN A 70 8.82 -0.97 -11.11
C ASN A 70 7.40 -1.10 -11.70
N LEU A 71 6.66 -2.17 -11.37
CA LEU A 71 5.25 -2.29 -11.74
C LEU A 71 4.36 -1.37 -10.91
N GLN A 72 4.64 -1.19 -9.63
CA GLN A 72 3.92 -0.28 -8.75
C GLN A 72 4.20 1.19 -9.07
N ASP A 73 5.41 1.54 -9.55
CA ASP A 73 5.76 2.90 -9.99
C ASP A 73 4.77 3.45 -11.04
N VAL A 74 4.07 2.57 -11.80
CA VAL A 74 2.99 3.00 -12.72
C VAL A 74 1.82 3.62 -11.94
N ASN A 75 1.43 3.00 -10.83
CA ASN A 75 0.37 3.51 -9.97
C ASN A 75 0.82 4.79 -9.26
N VAL A 76 2.06 4.80 -8.77
CA VAL A 76 2.69 5.97 -8.12
C VAL A 76 2.67 7.16 -9.06
N ALA A 77 3.24 7.06 -10.25
CA ALA A 77 3.28 8.15 -11.23
C ALA A 77 1.88 8.70 -11.59
N ILE A 78 0.88 7.82 -11.69
CA ILE A 78 -0.51 8.26 -11.94
C ILE A 78 -1.02 9.09 -10.77
N ASN A 79 -0.78 8.66 -9.54
CA ASN A 79 -1.25 9.35 -8.34
C ASN A 79 -0.50 10.67 -8.13
N ASP A 80 0.81 10.76 -8.41
CA ASP A 80 1.55 12.01 -8.44
C ASP A 80 0.89 13.05 -9.36
N PHE A 81 0.61 12.65 -10.61
CA PHE A 81 -0.07 13.55 -11.54
C PHE A 81 -1.47 13.95 -11.08
N LEU A 82 -2.22 13.04 -10.46
CA LEU A 82 -3.54 13.33 -9.90
C LEU A 82 -3.48 14.29 -8.70
N GLN A 83 -2.34 14.31 -7.99
CA GLN A 83 -2.06 15.25 -6.90
C GLN A 83 -1.39 16.54 -7.37
N PHE A 84 -1.16 16.70 -8.68
CA PHE A 84 -0.44 17.82 -9.27
C PHE A 84 1.06 17.91 -8.89
N LYS A 85 1.65 16.82 -8.41
CA LYS A 85 3.09 16.65 -8.14
C LYS A 85 3.81 16.32 -9.45
N ILE A 86 3.92 17.31 -10.35
CA ILE A 86 4.38 17.08 -11.74
C ILE A 86 5.84 16.61 -11.78
N GLU A 87 6.70 17.16 -10.92
CA GLU A 87 8.12 16.79 -10.87
C GLU A 87 8.29 15.32 -10.42
N ASP A 88 7.56 14.89 -9.40
CA ASP A 88 7.58 13.54 -8.89
C ASP A 88 7.00 12.57 -9.93
N GLY A 89 5.87 12.89 -10.53
CA GLY A 89 5.27 12.05 -11.57
C GLY A 89 6.15 11.91 -12.83
N LEU A 90 6.92 12.95 -13.20
CA LEU A 90 7.92 12.85 -14.26
C LEU A 90 9.13 11.99 -13.83
N SER A 91 9.56 12.13 -12.58
CA SER A 91 10.63 11.30 -11.99
C SER A 91 10.25 9.83 -12.02
N ASP A 92 9.06 9.47 -11.51
CA ASP A 92 8.61 8.07 -11.45
C ASP A 92 8.30 7.51 -12.85
N SER A 93 7.78 8.32 -13.77
CA SER A 93 7.70 7.94 -15.19
C SER A 93 9.08 7.65 -15.79
N GLY A 94 10.08 8.45 -15.44
CA GLY A 94 11.48 8.24 -15.82
C GLY A 94 12.05 6.94 -15.25
N ARG A 95 11.74 6.63 -13.99
CA ARG A 95 12.11 5.37 -13.32
C ARG A 95 11.58 4.16 -14.09
N ILE A 96 10.27 4.16 -14.39
CA ILE A 96 9.63 3.09 -15.17
C ILE A 96 10.38 2.84 -16.47
N ILE A 97 10.68 3.89 -17.24
CA ILE A 97 11.36 3.78 -18.52
C ILE A 97 12.77 3.23 -18.36
N VAL A 98 13.57 3.80 -17.43
CA VAL A 98 14.96 3.42 -17.21
C VAL A 98 15.04 1.98 -16.69
N ASN A 99 14.27 1.64 -15.67
CA ASN A 99 14.30 0.32 -15.06
C ASN A 99 13.73 -0.75 -15.99
N SER A 100 12.69 -0.45 -16.76
CA SER A 100 12.16 -1.41 -17.73
C SER A 100 13.08 -1.65 -18.92
N THR A 101 13.91 -0.67 -19.33
CA THR A 101 14.82 -0.79 -20.50
C THR A 101 16.22 -1.18 -20.07
N ILE A 102 16.93 -0.28 -19.38
CA ILE A 102 18.32 -0.48 -18.95
C ILE A 102 18.38 -1.46 -17.77
N GLY A 103 17.37 -1.42 -16.88
CA GLY A 103 17.25 -2.30 -15.71
C GLY A 103 16.73 -3.71 -16.01
N VAL A 104 16.64 -4.09 -17.30
CA VAL A 104 16.24 -5.44 -17.74
C VAL A 104 14.85 -5.83 -17.20
N GLY A 105 13.83 -5.03 -17.54
CA GLY A 105 12.46 -5.27 -17.10
C GLY A 105 12.22 -5.01 -15.60
N GLY A 106 13.02 -4.14 -14.99
CA GLY A 106 12.90 -3.76 -13.58
C GLY A 106 13.72 -4.61 -12.60
N ILE A 107 14.46 -5.63 -13.07
CA ILE A 107 15.32 -6.46 -12.18
C ILE A 107 16.40 -5.61 -11.49
N LEU A 108 16.94 -4.62 -12.19
CA LEU A 108 17.95 -3.70 -11.66
C LEU A 108 17.32 -2.31 -11.51
N ASP A 109 17.42 -1.74 -10.32
CA ASP A 109 17.04 -0.34 -10.09
C ASP A 109 18.21 0.60 -10.51
N VAL A 110 18.27 0.84 -11.80
CA VAL A 110 19.26 1.76 -12.41
C VAL A 110 18.83 3.21 -12.19
N ALA A 111 17.53 3.49 -12.14
CA ALA A 111 16.97 4.82 -11.99
C ALA A 111 17.43 5.50 -10.69
N THR A 112 17.44 4.79 -9.57
CA THR A 112 17.95 5.31 -8.30
C THR A 112 19.44 5.72 -8.41
N SER A 113 20.25 4.95 -9.15
CA SER A 113 21.66 5.29 -9.41
C SER A 113 21.83 6.56 -10.26
N MET A 114 20.79 6.93 -11.02
CA MET A 114 20.74 8.16 -11.83
C MET A 114 20.15 9.35 -11.07
N GLY A 115 19.79 9.17 -9.79
CA GLY A 115 19.22 10.23 -8.93
C GLY A 115 17.70 10.35 -9.02
N LEU A 116 17.01 9.42 -9.69
CA LEU A 116 15.56 9.33 -9.68
C LEU A 116 15.16 8.43 -8.50
N TYR A 117 14.80 9.04 -7.39
CA TYR A 117 14.36 8.30 -6.19
C TYR A 117 12.89 7.92 -6.31
N ARG A 118 12.52 6.78 -5.72
CA ARG A 118 11.16 6.28 -5.71
C ARG A 118 10.30 7.07 -4.71
N ASN A 119 9.13 7.48 -5.15
CA ASN A 119 8.08 7.98 -4.28
C ASN A 119 7.11 6.83 -3.91
N GLU A 120 6.25 7.07 -2.93
CA GLU A 120 5.24 6.11 -2.49
C GLU A 120 3.89 6.82 -2.47
N GLU A 121 3.14 6.67 -3.55
CA GLU A 121 1.84 7.29 -3.73
C GLU A 121 0.76 6.26 -4.07
N ASP A 122 -0.43 6.50 -3.56
CA ASP A 122 -1.62 5.71 -3.85
C ASP A 122 -2.88 6.60 -3.95
N PHE A 123 -3.98 6.03 -4.43
CA PHE A 123 -5.20 6.79 -4.63
C PHE A 123 -5.88 7.21 -3.30
N GLY A 124 -5.63 6.50 -2.20
CA GLY A 124 -6.06 6.93 -0.88
C GLY A 124 -5.37 8.23 -0.43
N GLN A 125 -4.06 8.38 -0.72
CA GLN A 125 -3.31 9.63 -0.52
C GLN A 125 -3.88 10.74 -1.43
N THR A 126 -4.08 10.43 -2.71
CA THR A 126 -4.71 11.35 -3.67
C THR A 126 -6.05 11.88 -3.16
N LEU A 127 -6.92 11.00 -2.64
CA LEU A 127 -8.17 11.41 -2.01
C LEU A 127 -7.94 12.30 -0.78
N GLY A 128 -6.92 12.01 0.02
CA GLY A 128 -6.51 12.84 1.17
C GLY A 128 -6.12 14.25 0.74
N VAL A 129 -5.23 14.37 -0.24
CA VAL A 129 -4.81 15.66 -0.84
C VAL A 129 -6.01 16.43 -1.42
N TRP A 130 -6.99 15.74 -1.97
CA TRP A 130 -8.24 16.35 -2.45
C TRP A 130 -9.21 16.74 -1.32
N GLY A 131 -8.85 16.50 -0.05
CA GLY A 131 -9.60 16.93 1.12
C GLY A 131 -10.63 15.92 1.63
N PHE A 132 -10.56 14.66 1.18
CA PHE A 132 -11.40 13.60 1.75
C PHE A 132 -10.81 13.11 3.07
N GLU A 133 -11.60 13.13 4.13
CA GLU A 133 -11.20 12.61 5.44
C GLU A 133 -10.95 11.09 5.37
N ALA A 134 -10.02 10.58 6.18
CA ALA A 134 -9.69 9.16 6.26
C ALA A 134 -10.90 8.29 6.61
N GLY A 135 -11.81 8.82 7.44
CA GLY A 135 -12.92 8.07 8.02
C GLY A 135 -12.44 7.04 9.06
N PRO A 136 -13.35 6.16 9.50
CA PRO A 136 -13.03 5.17 10.52
C PRO A 136 -12.00 4.15 10.04
N TYR A 137 -11.21 3.67 11.00
CA TYR A 137 -10.29 2.56 10.79
C TYR A 137 -11.06 1.26 10.47
N VAL A 138 -10.58 0.51 9.51
CA VAL A 138 -11.08 -0.81 9.13
C VAL A 138 -9.91 -1.78 8.95
N PHE A 139 -10.08 -3.01 9.40
CA PHE A 139 -9.16 -4.08 9.09
C PHE A 139 -9.80 -4.99 8.03
N LEU A 140 -9.21 -5.02 6.84
CA LEU A 140 -9.75 -5.77 5.71
C LEU A 140 -9.22 -7.21 5.71
N PRO A 141 -10.08 -8.22 5.50
CA PRO A 141 -9.61 -9.59 5.28
C PRO A 141 -8.65 -9.62 4.09
N VAL A 142 -7.50 -10.26 4.26
CA VAL A 142 -6.41 -10.38 3.30
C VAL A 142 -5.59 -9.10 3.11
N PHE A 143 -6.24 -7.94 2.99
CA PHE A 143 -5.56 -6.65 2.68
C PHE A 143 -4.98 -5.95 3.92
N GLY A 144 -5.41 -6.32 5.12
CA GLY A 144 -4.84 -5.78 6.36
C GLY A 144 -5.44 -4.45 6.83
N ALA A 145 -4.61 -3.66 7.51
CA ALA A 145 -4.98 -2.37 8.09
C ALA A 145 -5.32 -1.34 7.00
N SER A 146 -6.42 -0.63 7.18
CA SER A 146 -6.91 0.39 6.24
C SER A 146 -7.82 1.38 6.98
N ASN A 147 -8.31 2.38 6.28
CA ASN A 147 -9.44 3.22 6.67
C ASN A 147 -10.47 3.25 5.52
N LEU A 148 -11.59 3.91 5.73
CA LEU A 148 -12.66 3.88 4.72
C LEU A 148 -12.22 4.55 3.41
N ARG A 149 -11.53 5.69 3.46
CA ARG A 149 -11.00 6.40 2.29
C ARG A 149 -10.02 5.53 1.50
N ASP A 150 -9.04 4.97 2.20
CA ASP A 150 -7.98 4.19 1.59
C ASP A 150 -8.51 2.86 1.05
N SER A 151 -9.53 2.27 1.69
CA SER A 151 -10.23 1.09 1.16
C SER A 151 -10.92 1.36 -0.19
N VAL A 152 -11.42 2.57 -0.40
CA VAL A 152 -11.92 3.01 -1.71
C VAL A 152 -10.75 3.25 -2.67
N GLY A 153 -9.66 3.85 -2.18
CA GLY A 153 -8.42 4.06 -2.94
C GLY A 153 -7.87 2.76 -3.51
N MET A 154 -7.76 1.71 -2.72
CA MET A 154 -7.28 0.38 -3.14
C MET A 154 -8.05 -0.19 -4.35
N ILE A 155 -9.35 0.10 -4.48
CA ILE A 155 -10.15 -0.35 -5.63
C ILE A 155 -9.70 0.36 -6.90
N VAL A 156 -9.36 1.64 -6.80
CA VAL A 156 -8.89 2.45 -7.93
C VAL A 156 -7.45 2.07 -8.29
N ASP A 157 -6.57 1.92 -7.30
CA ASP A 157 -5.20 1.46 -7.49
C ASP A 157 -5.13 0.09 -8.18
N ALA A 158 -6.04 -0.81 -7.83
CA ALA A 158 -6.15 -2.10 -8.52
C ALA A 158 -6.50 -1.96 -10.02
N LEU A 159 -7.09 -0.85 -10.46
CA LEU A 159 -7.34 -0.59 -11.89
C LEU A 159 -6.07 -0.11 -12.61
N PHE A 160 -5.15 0.52 -11.91
CA PHE A 160 -3.89 1.03 -12.48
C PHE A 160 -2.76 0.00 -12.41
N ASN A 161 -2.92 -1.07 -11.61
CA ASN A 161 -1.91 -2.11 -11.49
C ASN A 161 -1.73 -2.90 -12.80
N PRO A 162 -0.53 -2.90 -13.43
CA PRO A 162 -0.29 -3.59 -14.70
C PRO A 162 -0.53 -5.10 -14.65
N ILE A 163 -0.32 -5.75 -13.50
CA ILE A 163 -0.54 -7.19 -13.30
C ILE A 163 -1.99 -7.58 -13.64
N ARG A 164 -2.95 -6.67 -13.39
CA ARG A 164 -4.37 -6.88 -13.69
C ARG A 164 -4.64 -7.23 -15.15
N TYR A 165 -3.86 -6.69 -16.07
CA TYR A 165 -4.06 -6.78 -17.52
C TYR A 165 -3.39 -8.02 -18.14
N ILE A 166 -2.76 -8.86 -17.34
CA ILE A 166 -2.22 -10.15 -17.79
C ILE A 166 -3.40 -11.08 -18.09
N GLU A 167 -3.51 -11.53 -19.35
CA GLU A 167 -4.64 -12.34 -19.81
C GLU A 167 -4.71 -13.70 -19.12
N ASN A 168 -3.55 -14.36 -18.97
CA ASN A 168 -3.49 -15.67 -18.34
C ASN A 168 -3.75 -15.53 -16.83
N ILE A 169 -4.88 -16.13 -16.41
CA ILE A 169 -5.37 -16.02 -15.02
C ILE A 169 -4.40 -16.65 -14.01
N GLU A 170 -3.77 -17.77 -14.36
CA GLU A 170 -2.82 -18.46 -13.47
C GLU A 170 -1.57 -17.61 -13.27
N SER A 171 -1.01 -17.06 -14.36
CA SER A 171 0.16 -16.15 -14.29
C SER A 171 -0.15 -14.91 -13.46
N ARG A 172 -1.33 -14.32 -13.66
CA ARG A 172 -1.76 -13.13 -12.92
C ARG A 172 -1.84 -13.37 -11.42
N TYR A 173 -2.50 -14.44 -10.97
CA TYR A 173 -2.58 -14.77 -9.54
C TYR A 173 -1.23 -15.21 -8.97
N THR A 174 -0.39 -15.90 -9.75
CA THR A 174 0.97 -16.24 -9.33
C THR A 174 1.79 -14.99 -9.06
N LEU A 175 1.69 -13.97 -9.90
CA LEU A 175 2.39 -12.69 -9.69
C LEU A 175 1.87 -11.95 -8.45
N TYR A 176 0.55 -11.88 -8.24
CA TYR A 176 0.02 -11.27 -7.01
C TYR A 176 0.49 -12.00 -5.75
N LEU A 177 0.52 -13.33 -5.78
CA LEU A 177 1.01 -14.11 -4.64
C LEU A 177 2.53 -13.95 -4.43
N ALA A 178 3.29 -13.78 -5.51
CA ALA A 178 4.73 -13.54 -5.45
C ALA A 178 5.04 -12.14 -4.90
N ASP A 179 4.30 -11.13 -5.33
CA ASP A 179 4.37 -9.76 -4.83
C ASP A 179 4.10 -9.71 -3.31
N GLU A 180 2.97 -10.32 -2.88
CA GLU A 180 2.60 -10.41 -1.47
C GLU A 180 3.64 -11.17 -0.63
N LEU A 181 4.20 -12.25 -1.18
CA LEU A 181 5.25 -13.02 -0.51
C LEU A 181 6.55 -12.21 -0.38
N ASP A 182 6.95 -11.50 -1.41
CA ASP A 182 8.12 -10.63 -1.39
C ASP A 182 7.94 -9.51 -0.37
N PHE A 183 6.81 -8.82 -0.42
CA PHE A 183 6.43 -7.81 0.57
C PHE A 183 6.45 -8.36 2.00
N ARG A 184 5.81 -9.51 2.27
CA ARG A 184 5.83 -10.12 3.60
C ARG A 184 7.24 -10.50 4.04
N SER A 185 8.08 -10.95 3.09
CA SER A 185 9.47 -11.30 3.37
C SER A 185 10.30 -10.10 3.82
N SER A 186 10.06 -8.93 3.26
CA SER A 186 10.72 -7.69 3.66
C SER A 186 10.35 -7.25 5.08
N LEU A 187 9.15 -7.60 5.54
CA LEU A 187 8.64 -7.26 6.86
C LEU A 187 9.10 -8.21 7.98
N LEU A 188 9.72 -9.36 7.67
CA LEU A 188 10.12 -10.35 8.69
C LEU A 188 11.04 -9.77 9.79
N ALA A 189 11.91 -8.84 9.42
CA ALA A 189 12.81 -8.19 10.37
C ALA A 189 12.08 -7.30 11.39
N TYR A 190 10.89 -6.82 11.04
CA TYR A 190 10.08 -5.96 11.90
C TYR A 190 9.18 -6.76 12.86
N ASP A 191 9.00 -8.07 12.64
CA ASP A 191 8.21 -8.92 13.53
C ASP A 191 8.71 -8.87 14.99
N GLU A 192 10.03 -8.69 15.19
CA GLU A 192 10.65 -8.62 16.51
C GLU A 192 10.41 -7.29 17.23
N LEU A 193 10.01 -6.25 16.52
CA LEU A 193 9.71 -4.93 17.07
C LEU A 193 8.30 -4.84 17.66
N ILE A 194 7.45 -5.84 17.36
CA ILE A 194 6.07 -5.87 17.84
C ILE A 194 6.06 -6.27 19.31
N ILE A 195 5.84 -5.30 20.20
CA ILE A 195 5.78 -5.49 21.65
C ILE A 195 4.35 -5.28 22.12
N GLY A 196 3.84 -6.19 22.94
CA GLY A 196 2.49 -6.10 23.51
C GLY A 196 1.38 -6.61 22.60
N ASP A 197 0.27 -5.88 22.53
CA ASP A 197 -0.88 -6.25 21.70
C ASP A 197 -0.60 -5.99 20.22
N ARG A 198 -0.52 -7.05 19.42
CA ARG A 198 -0.20 -6.98 17.99
C ARG A 198 -1.25 -6.20 17.20
N TYR A 199 -2.54 -6.34 17.55
CA TYR A 199 -3.60 -5.60 16.87
C TYR A 199 -3.44 -4.09 17.09
N LEU A 200 -3.23 -3.69 18.33
CA LEU A 200 -3.03 -2.27 18.66
C LEU A 200 -1.77 -1.73 18.00
N PHE A 201 -0.68 -2.50 18.02
CA PHE A 201 0.56 -2.10 17.34
C PHE A 201 0.36 -1.85 15.85
N VAL A 202 -0.25 -2.80 15.14
CA VAL A 202 -0.50 -2.69 13.69
C VAL A 202 -1.44 -1.53 13.38
N ARG A 203 -2.49 -1.33 14.19
CA ARG A 203 -3.42 -0.22 14.04
C ARG A 203 -2.72 1.13 14.17
N GLU A 204 -1.98 1.32 15.26
CA GLU A 204 -1.30 2.59 15.52
C GLU A 204 -0.19 2.88 14.50
N ALA A 205 0.58 1.86 14.12
CA ALA A 205 1.59 1.98 13.09
C ALA A 205 0.96 2.41 11.75
N TYR A 206 -0.18 1.81 11.37
CA TYR A 206 -0.91 2.19 10.16
C TYR A 206 -1.39 3.65 10.23
N ILE A 207 -2.06 4.04 11.33
CA ILE A 207 -2.63 5.39 11.47
C ILE A 207 -1.52 6.44 11.39
N GLN A 208 -0.43 6.25 12.13
CA GLN A 208 0.69 7.20 12.15
C GLN A 208 1.40 7.29 10.79
N ASN A 209 1.70 6.14 10.20
CA ASN A 209 2.31 6.12 8.87
C ASN A 209 1.41 6.77 7.82
N ARG A 210 0.10 6.51 7.91
CA ARG A 210 -0.86 7.04 6.93
C ARG A 210 -1.02 8.55 7.02
N GLU A 211 -1.02 9.10 8.23
CA GLU A 211 -1.02 10.55 8.44
C GLU A 211 0.27 11.17 7.88
N TYR A 212 1.42 10.54 8.13
CA TYR A 212 2.71 10.99 7.64
C TYR A 212 2.76 11.04 6.11
N VAL A 213 2.37 9.97 5.42
CA VAL A 213 2.49 9.90 3.95
C VAL A 213 1.46 10.80 3.23
N VAL A 214 0.26 10.97 3.77
CA VAL A 214 -0.76 11.88 3.20
C VAL A 214 -0.34 13.35 3.30
N ASN A 215 0.51 13.67 4.27
CA ASN A 215 1.05 15.02 4.46
C ASN A 215 2.49 15.16 3.91
N ASP A 216 2.88 14.32 2.94
CA ASP A 216 4.21 14.36 2.29
C ASP A 216 5.39 14.36 3.27
N GLY A 217 5.26 13.65 4.39
CA GLY A 217 6.30 13.59 5.41
C GLY A 217 6.27 14.76 6.41
N GLU A 218 5.37 15.71 6.28
CA GLU A 218 5.19 16.76 7.27
C GLU A 218 4.46 16.23 8.51
N VAL A 219 5.13 16.25 9.64
CA VAL A 219 4.50 15.92 10.93
C VAL A 219 3.79 17.16 11.42
N THR A 220 2.46 17.12 11.50
CA THR A 220 1.70 18.17 12.19
C THR A 220 2.07 18.14 13.67
N ASN A 221 2.92 19.08 14.10
CA ASN A 221 3.23 19.27 15.51
C ASN A 221 1.97 19.77 16.22
N GLU A 222 1.19 18.87 16.83
CA GLU A 222 0.12 19.24 17.75
C GLU A 222 0.66 19.91 19.04
N PHE A 223 1.97 19.81 19.27
CA PHE A 223 2.67 20.54 20.32
C PHE A 223 3.16 21.87 19.72
N GLY A 224 2.28 22.86 19.76
CA GLY A 224 2.61 24.22 19.34
C GLY A 224 3.92 24.71 19.97
N ASP A 225 4.63 25.56 19.24
CA ASP A 225 5.89 26.19 19.63
C ASP A 225 5.85 26.65 21.10
N PHE A 226 6.67 26.02 21.95
CA PHE A 226 6.96 26.49 23.31
C PHE A 226 8.17 27.41 23.27
#